data_6032d9d9d97c973f4ccfd8e2b3918776
#
_entry.id   6032d9d9d97c973f4ccfd8e2b3918776
#
_cell.length_a   1.000
_cell.length_b   1.000
_cell.length_c   1.000
_cell.angle_alpha   90.00
_cell.angle_beta   90.00
_cell.angle_gamma   90.00
#
_symmetry.space_group_name_H-M   'P 1'
#
loop_
_entity.id
_entity.type
_entity.pdbx_description
1 polymer ?
#
loop_
_entity_poly.entity_id
_entity_poly.type
_entity_poly.pdbx_seq_one_letter_code
_entity_poly.pdbx_strand_id
1 'polypeptide(L)'
;MIEIKRSSIVIHGYSREKSKKLENFLSIFKTMPNGYKIVDYTVYNYDEEKDIMIIPRGYNINRLKSILDDFSVIENKEHDISRNIFLDCHVQPRDDLQRDAIDFLIDEGKYSNNLYQSQRFLCLKTGKGKTYCMINAISKLKRRSIIIVDSLSTAEQWKNKFLEYTNIKEKSICMISGYDSIKKIMIDKSEPEYSIYIAMNQTLTSLIKKNPKLLTNFFTKIKVGIKVYDEAHVCWRAIFNIDAYTNTEKTYYLTATPGRSDIAENRLYCYCFETVPMYGRTLDFSYKYQSEMVSLKEAYHVAYYVKYNSKPNYNQQIEIKNKRSQQFDLNAYSDYIKNSSYDLFLFVILKLIDVCLSVKNDDRKIVIILIKNDLIQILFEDLSQCYPEYQIGRFCGLIDKKEKDKELDKRIILSTEKS
;
A
#
# COMPACT_ATOMS: atom_id res chain seq x y z
N MET A 1 -25.53 -11.18 -17.59
CA MET A 1 -24.26 -11.62 -18.20
C MET A 1 -23.11 -11.08 -17.35
N ILE A 2 -22.08 -11.89 -17.11
CA ILE A 2 -20.85 -11.48 -16.41
C ILE A 2 -19.70 -11.50 -17.41
N GLU A 3 -19.01 -10.37 -17.54
CA GLU A 3 -17.85 -10.21 -18.40
C GLU A 3 -16.59 -10.09 -17.55
N ILE A 4 -15.65 -11.02 -17.70
CA ILE A 4 -14.37 -11.01 -17.00
C ILE A 4 -13.35 -10.29 -17.87
N LYS A 5 -12.97 -9.06 -17.50
CA LYS A 5 -11.92 -8.26 -18.15
C LYS A 5 -10.56 -8.48 -17.48
N ARG A 6 -9.51 -7.87 -18.01
CA ARG A 6 -8.14 -7.97 -17.48
C ARG A 6 -8.00 -7.38 -16.08
N SER A 7 -8.62 -6.24 -15.79
CA SER A 7 -8.48 -5.53 -14.51
C SER A 7 -9.73 -5.57 -13.63
N SER A 8 -10.88 -5.99 -14.15
CA SER A 8 -12.17 -5.98 -13.43
C SER A 8 -13.13 -7.07 -13.94
N ILE A 9 -14.22 -7.26 -13.23
CA ILE A 9 -15.37 -8.06 -13.65
C ILE A 9 -16.54 -7.12 -13.82
N VAL A 10 -17.28 -7.22 -14.92
CA VAL A 10 -18.43 -6.38 -15.23
C VAL A 10 -19.70 -7.23 -15.25
N ILE A 11 -20.71 -6.82 -14.49
CA ILE A 11 -22.04 -7.45 -14.46
C ILE A 11 -22.98 -6.56 -15.25
N HIS A 12 -23.50 -7.07 -16.35
CA HIS A 12 -24.40 -6.37 -17.26
C HIS A 12 -25.87 -6.65 -16.97
N GLY A 13 -26.75 -5.69 -17.27
CA GLY A 13 -28.20 -5.83 -17.23
C GLY A 13 -28.76 -5.90 -15.81
N TYR A 14 -28.16 -5.18 -14.90
CA TYR A 14 -28.56 -5.14 -13.50
C TYR A 14 -29.28 -3.82 -13.21
N SER A 15 -30.61 -3.82 -13.32
CA SER A 15 -31.42 -2.65 -12.97
C SER A 15 -31.31 -2.34 -11.47
N ARG A 16 -31.39 -1.07 -11.11
CA ARG A 16 -31.24 -0.56 -9.72
C ARG A 16 -32.22 -1.24 -8.73
N GLU A 17 -33.38 -1.69 -9.19
CA GLU A 17 -34.34 -2.42 -8.34
C GLU A 17 -33.90 -3.87 -8.03
N LYS A 18 -33.27 -4.53 -9.01
CA LYS A 18 -32.67 -5.88 -8.81
C LYS A 18 -31.33 -5.81 -8.07
N SER A 19 -30.69 -4.65 -8.06
CA SER A 19 -29.35 -4.45 -7.51
C SER A 19 -29.29 -4.48 -5.98
N LYS A 20 -30.35 -4.15 -5.25
CA LYS A 20 -30.32 -4.06 -3.78
C LYS A 20 -29.80 -5.32 -3.07
N LYS A 21 -30.18 -6.51 -3.54
CA LYS A 21 -29.66 -7.75 -2.96
C LYS A 21 -28.18 -7.91 -3.24
N LEU A 22 -27.75 -7.60 -4.47
CA LEU A 22 -26.37 -7.71 -4.89
C LEU A 22 -25.49 -6.62 -4.23
N GLU A 23 -25.97 -5.38 -4.14
CA GLU A 23 -25.32 -4.30 -3.43
C GLU A 23 -25.07 -4.64 -1.96
N ASN A 24 -26.10 -5.15 -1.28
CA ASN A 24 -25.98 -5.60 0.10
C ASN A 24 -24.96 -6.75 0.24
N PHE A 25 -24.97 -7.68 -0.69
CA PHE A 25 -24.04 -8.82 -0.69
C PHE A 25 -22.57 -8.39 -0.94
N LEU A 26 -22.38 -7.38 -1.78
CA LEU A 26 -21.09 -6.80 -2.11
C LEU A 26 -20.72 -5.63 -1.18
N SER A 27 -21.42 -5.46 -0.06
CA SER A 27 -21.13 -4.45 0.94
C SER A 27 -20.57 -5.07 2.22
N ILE A 28 -19.57 -4.42 2.79
CA ILE A 28 -18.99 -4.76 4.08
C ILE A 28 -19.60 -3.82 5.11
N PHE A 29 -20.29 -4.39 6.10
CA PHE A 29 -20.97 -3.62 7.13
C PHE A 29 -20.15 -3.57 8.41
N LYS A 30 -20.19 -2.42 9.06
CA LYS A 30 -19.68 -2.20 10.41
C LYS A 30 -20.86 -2.02 11.36
N THR A 31 -20.81 -2.72 12.50
CA THR A 31 -21.80 -2.54 13.57
C THR A 31 -21.36 -1.40 14.46
N MET A 32 -22.20 -0.40 14.60
CA MET A 32 -21.99 0.73 15.50
C MET A 32 -22.28 0.33 16.96
N PRO A 33 -21.79 1.06 17.99
CA PRO A 33 -22.04 0.76 19.38
C PRO A 33 -23.52 0.68 19.78
N ASN A 34 -24.38 1.38 19.06
CA ASN A 34 -25.84 1.38 19.22
C ASN A 34 -26.56 0.21 18.50
N GLY A 35 -25.79 -0.76 17.94
CA GLY A 35 -26.31 -1.94 17.25
C GLY A 35 -26.70 -1.72 15.79
N TYR A 36 -26.73 -0.46 15.29
CA TYR A 36 -27.00 -0.21 13.87
C TYR A 36 -25.82 -0.63 12.99
N LYS A 37 -26.16 -1.19 11.82
CA LYS A 37 -25.19 -1.55 10.78
C LYS A 37 -25.12 -0.43 9.75
N ILE A 38 -23.91 0.06 9.49
CA ILE A 38 -23.63 0.99 8.40
C ILE A 38 -22.71 0.31 7.37
N VAL A 39 -22.82 0.73 6.11
CA VAL A 39 -21.89 0.29 5.07
C VAL A 39 -20.53 0.94 5.34
N ASP A 40 -19.51 0.12 5.55
CA ASP A 40 -18.14 0.56 5.76
C ASP A 40 -17.39 0.61 4.41
N TYR A 41 -17.51 -0.49 3.63
CA TYR A 41 -16.93 -0.58 2.29
C TYR A 41 -17.92 -1.20 1.31
N THR A 42 -17.83 -0.76 0.04
CA THR A 42 -18.47 -1.43 -1.10
C THR A 42 -17.42 -2.10 -1.96
N VAL A 43 -17.70 -3.32 -2.41
CA VAL A 43 -16.83 -4.11 -3.30
C VAL A 43 -17.33 -3.99 -4.75
N TYR A 44 -17.97 -2.88 -5.06
CA TYR A 44 -18.48 -2.60 -6.40
C TYR A 44 -18.41 -1.10 -6.70
N ASN A 45 -18.34 -0.79 -7.99
CA ASN A 45 -18.64 0.52 -8.56
C ASN A 45 -19.80 0.35 -9.53
N TYR A 46 -20.69 1.33 -9.61
CA TYR A 46 -21.83 1.31 -10.49
C TYR A 46 -21.70 2.41 -11.56
N ASP A 47 -21.85 2.05 -12.84
CA ASP A 47 -21.92 2.98 -13.96
C ASP A 47 -23.39 3.08 -14.40
N GLU A 48 -24.07 4.14 -13.96
CA GLU A 48 -25.51 4.36 -14.24
C GLU A 48 -25.78 4.58 -15.73
N GLU A 49 -24.85 5.19 -16.48
CA GLU A 49 -25.03 5.46 -17.92
C GLU A 49 -25.05 4.16 -18.74
N LYS A 50 -24.31 3.16 -18.31
CA LYS A 50 -24.17 1.87 -18.99
C LYS A 50 -24.97 0.74 -18.38
N ASP A 51 -25.63 0.99 -17.26
CA ASP A 51 -26.32 -0.04 -16.45
C ASP A 51 -25.43 -1.26 -16.15
N ILE A 52 -24.23 -1.00 -15.66
CA ILE A 52 -23.26 -2.04 -15.31
C ILE A 52 -22.75 -1.86 -13.89
N MET A 53 -22.53 -3.00 -13.23
CA MET A 53 -21.82 -3.05 -11.96
C MET A 53 -20.41 -3.60 -12.19
N ILE A 54 -19.41 -2.93 -11.67
CA ILE A 54 -17.99 -3.30 -11.81
C ILE A 54 -17.51 -3.80 -10.45
N ILE A 55 -16.97 -5.02 -10.42
CA ILE A 55 -16.39 -5.63 -9.21
C ILE A 55 -14.92 -6.01 -9.43
N PRO A 56 -14.13 -6.25 -8.35
CA PRO A 56 -12.73 -6.60 -8.48
C PRO A 56 -12.50 -7.84 -9.34
N ARG A 57 -11.44 -7.83 -10.15
CA ARG A 57 -11.07 -8.96 -11.00
C ARG A 57 -10.79 -10.24 -10.22
N GLY A 58 -10.21 -10.12 -9.02
CA GLY A 58 -9.90 -11.24 -8.15
C GLY A 58 -11.08 -11.74 -7.30
N TYR A 59 -12.30 -11.22 -7.52
CA TYR A 59 -13.49 -11.69 -6.83
C TYR A 59 -13.89 -13.10 -7.30
N ASN A 60 -14.27 -13.96 -6.36
CA ASN A 60 -14.74 -15.30 -6.69
C ASN A 60 -16.19 -15.25 -7.17
N ILE A 61 -16.39 -15.30 -8.49
CA ILE A 61 -17.72 -15.24 -9.12
C ILE A 61 -18.66 -16.36 -8.69
N ASN A 62 -18.16 -17.51 -8.19
CA ASN A 62 -19.02 -18.57 -7.68
C ASN A 62 -19.85 -18.13 -6.48
N ARG A 63 -19.39 -17.10 -5.74
CA ARG A 63 -20.17 -16.51 -4.65
C ARG A 63 -21.44 -15.81 -5.14
N LEU A 64 -21.47 -15.36 -6.41
CA LEU A 64 -22.64 -14.71 -7.01
C LEU A 64 -23.76 -15.69 -7.33
N LYS A 65 -23.47 -17.01 -7.46
CA LYS A 65 -24.47 -18.05 -7.74
C LYS A 65 -25.58 -18.13 -6.68
N SER A 66 -25.32 -17.67 -5.48
CA SER A 66 -26.33 -17.63 -4.40
C SER A 66 -27.33 -16.46 -4.53
N ILE A 67 -27.07 -15.52 -5.44
CA ILE A 67 -27.84 -14.27 -5.57
C ILE A 67 -28.35 -14.05 -6.98
N LEU A 68 -27.54 -14.42 -7.96
CA LEU A 68 -27.89 -14.40 -9.37
C LEU A 68 -28.34 -15.82 -9.78
N ASP A 69 -29.57 -15.97 -10.22
CA ASP A 69 -30.09 -17.27 -10.59
C ASP A 69 -29.23 -17.85 -11.72
N ASP A 70 -29.46 -17.54 -12.96
CA ASP A 70 -28.64 -17.99 -14.09
C ASP A 70 -27.87 -16.84 -14.71
N PHE A 71 -26.55 -16.99 -14.88
CA PHE A 71 -25.72 -16.04 -15.61
C PHE A 71 -24.72 -16.73 -16.54
N SER A 72 -24.57 -16.15 -17.72
CA SER A 72 -23.49 -16.51 -18.63
C SER A 72 -22.21 -15.76 -18.25
N VAL A 73 -21.07 -16.44 -18.38
CA VAL A 73 -19.74 -15.87 -18.14
C VAL A 73 -18.99 -15.78 -19.45
N ILE A 74 -18.47 -14.61 -19.77
CA ILE A 74 -17.64 -14.37 -20.95
C ILE A 74 -16.29 -13.86 -20.47
N GLU A 75 -15.20 -14.50 -20.93
CA GLU A 75 -13.84 -13.98 -20.74
C GLU A 75 -13.49 -13.02 -21.88
N ASN A 76 -13.33 -11.76 -21.54
CA ASN A 76 -12.81 -10.75 -22.47
C ASN A 76 -11.30 -10.58 -22.25
N LYS A 77 -10.51 -11.09 -23.20
CA LYS A 77 -9.04 -11.04 -23.18
C LYS A 77 -8.49 -9.73 -23.73
N GLU A 78 -9.32 -8.86 -24.26
CA GLU A 78 -8.90 -7.56 -24.75
C GLU A 78 -8.35 -6.70 -23.59
N HIS A 79 -7.41 -5.85 -23.92
CA HIS A 79 -6.84 -4.86 -23.03
C HIS A 79 -6.61 -3.56 -23.79
N ASP A 80 -6.40 -2.47 -23.07
CA ASP A 80 -6.07 -1.19 -23.66
C ASP A 80 -4.77 -1.31 -24.49
N ILE A 81 -4.67 -0.54 -25.57
CA ILE A 81 -3.47 -0.54 -26.40
C ILE A 81 -2.25 -0.25 -25.53
N SER A 82 -1.28 -1.15 -25.59
CA SER A 82 -0.01 -1.03 -24.88
C SER A 82 1.16 -0.78 -25.85
N ARG A 83 2.20 -0.10 -25.36
CA ARG A 83 3.41 0.17 -26.13
C ARG A 83 4.57 -0.70 -25.64
N ASN A 84 5.35 -1.22 -26.59
CA ASN A 84 6.61 -1.89 -26.30
C ASN A 84 7.68 -0.86 -25.94
N ILE A 85 8.60 -1.26 -25.08
CA ILE A 85 9.74 -0.45 -24.66
C ILE A 85 11.05 -1.21 -24.80
N PHE A 86 12.14 -0.47 -24.98
CA PHE A 86 13.50 -1.02 -24.87
C PHE A 86 13.98 -0.82 -23.43
N LEU A 87 13.98 -1.90 -22.69
CA LEU A 87 14.44 -1.92 -21.30
C LEU A 87 15.15 -3.23 -21.05
N ASP A 88 16.40 -3.17 -20.63
CA ASP A 88 17.19 -4.34 -20.26
C ASP A 88 17.72 -4.16 -18.85
N CYS A 89 17.47 -5.17 -18.01
CA CYS A 89 18.01 -5.24 -16.65
C CYS A 89 19.38 -5.92 -16.69
N HIS A 90 20.43 -5.23 -16.26
CA HIS A 90 21.79 -5.75 -16.27
C HIS A 90 22.20 -6.42 -14.96
N VAL A 91 21.36 -6.30 -13.93
CA VAL A 91 21.58 -6.93 -12.61
C VAL A 91 21.01 -8.35 -12.65
N GLN A 92 21.77 -9.33 -12.14
CA GLN A 92 21.33 -10.73 -12.05
C GLN A 92 20.59 -11.00 -10.75
N PRO A 93 19.65 -11.97 -10.73
CA PRO A 93 19.01 -12.41 -9.50
C PRO A 93 20.05 -12.91 -8.47
N ARG A 94 19.94 -12.44 -7.25
CA ARG A 94 20.86 -12.79 -6.15
C ARG A 94 20.74 -14.24 -5.70
N ASP A 95 19.54 -14.79 -5.74
CA ASP A 95 19.21 -16.11 -5.20
C ASP A 95 18.05 -16.76 -5.98
N ASP A 96 17.76 -18.03 -5.67
CA ASP A 96 16.67 -18.79 -6.29
C ASP A 96 15.31 -18.19 -5.99
N LEU A 97 15.12 -17.59 -4.80
CA LEU A 97 13.88 -16.90 -4.44
C LEU A 97 13.56 -15.78 -5.43
N GLN A 98 14.57 -14.99 -5.82
CA GLN A 98 14.38 -13.92 -6.80
C GLN A 98 14.16 -14.47 -8.20
N ARG A 99 14.85 -15.54 -8.60
CA ARG A 99 14.62 -16.22 -9.89
C ARG A 99 13.19 -16.74 -10.01
N ASP A 100 12.75 -17.52 -9.03
CA ASP A 100 11.39 -18.04 -8.96
C ASP A 100 10.32 -16.94 -8.94
N ALA A 101 10.58 -15.84 -8.22
CA ALA A 101 9.67 -14.71 -8.17
C ALA A 101 9.55 -14.02 -9.55
N ILE A 102 10.65 -13.85 -10.26
CA ILE A 102 10.65 -13.27 -11.61
C ILE A 102 9.91 -14.20 -12.57
N ASP A 103 10.18 -15.50 -12.56
CA ASP A 103 9.51 -16.49 -13.41
C ASP A 103 7.99 -16.50 -13.14
N PHE A 104 7.59 -16.41 -11.87
CA PHE A 104 6.18 -16.24 -11.52
C PHE A 104 5.57 -14.97 -12.11
N LEU A 105 6.28 -13.84 -12.08
CA LEU A 105 5.77 -12.57 -12.60
C LEU A 105 5.62 -12.56 -14.12
N ILE A 106 6.49 -13.26 -14.86
CA ILE A 106 6.48 -13.29 -16.32
C ILE A 106 5.75 -14.50 -16.93
N ASP A 107 5.16 -15.36 -16.13
CA ASP A 107 4.48 -16.60 -16.56
C ASP A 107 5.42 -17.68 -17.11
N GLU A 108 6.62 -17.82 -16.58
CA GLU A 108 7.57 -18.83 -17.01
C GLU A 108 7.74 -19.99 -16.01
N GLY A 109 8.43 -21.05 -16.45
CA GLY A 109 8.74 -22.23 -15.64
C GLY A 109 7.49 -22.95 -15.15
N LYS A 110 7.47 -23.32 -13.87
CA LYS A 110 6.34 -24.01 -13.21
C LYS A 110 5.04 -23.21 -13.17
N TYR A 111 5.08 -21.92 -13.51
CA TYR A 111 3.92 -21.02 -13.51
C TYR A 111 3.30 -20.81 -14.89
N SER A 112 3.90 -21.38 -15.95
CA SER A 112 3.48 -21.18 -17.36
C SER A 112 2.03 -21.62 -17.64
N ASN A 113 1.47 -22.54 -16.85
CA ASN A 113 0.11 -23.04 -17.03
C ASN A 113 -0.98 -22.07 -16.50
N ASN A 114 -0.58 -21.00 -15.83
CA ASN A 114 -1.50 -19.95 -15.34
C ASN A 114 -1.75 -18.85 -16.36
N LEU A 115 -1.83 -19.21 -17.64
CA LEU A 115 -1.85 -18.33 -18.82
C LEU A 115 -2.96 -17.27 -18.86
N TYR A 116 -3.99 -17.39 -18.03
CA TYR A 116 -5.18 -16.54 -18.14
C TYR A 116 -5.32 -15.50 -17.05
N GLN A 117 -4.38 -15.43 -16.12
CA GLN A 117 -4.48 -14.45 -15.03
C GLN A 117 -3.63 -13.23 -15.32
N SER A 118 -4.34 -12.15 -15.65
CA SER A 118 -3.74 -10.81 -15.86
C SER A 118 -3.23 -10.17 -14.57
N GLN A 119 -3.60 -10.70 -13.40
CA GLN A 119 -3.25 -10.17 -12.09
C GLN A 119 -2.37 -11.14 -11.31
N ARG A 120 -1.36 -10.63 -10.60
CA ARG A 120 -0.46 -11.42 -9.75
C ARG A 120 -0.06 -10.67 -8.51
N PHE A 121 0.12 -11.43 -7.45
CA PHE A 121 0.52 -10.91 -6.15
C PHE A 121 1.93 -11.40 -5.80
N LEU A 122 2.88 -10.47 -5.58
CA LEU A 122 4.21 -10.79 -5.07
C LEU A 122 4.31 -10.41 -3.60
N CYS A 123 4.33 -11.42 -2.75
CA CYS A 123 4.44 -11.26 -1.30
C CYS A 123 5.83 -11.72 -0.82
N LEU A 124 6.77 -10.80 -0.72
CA LEU A 124 8.12 -11.06 -0.22
C LEU A 124 8.42 -10.14 0.97
N LYS A 125 9.14 -10.67 1.97
CA LYS A 125 9.61 -9.88 3.12
C LYS A 125 10.36 -8.62 2.67
N THR A 126 10.32 -7.59 3.50
CA THR A 126 11.16 -6.39 3.30
C THR A 126 12.64 -6.80 3.14
N GLY A 127 13.36 -6.17 2.23
CA GLY A 127 14.76 -6.50 1.91
C GLY A 127 14.99 -7.72 1.01
N LYS A 128 13.94 -8.48 0.65
CA LYS A 128 14.08 -9.66 -0.25
C LYS A 128 14.05 -9.30 -1.74
N GLY A 129 13.93 -7.99 -2.07
CA GLY A 129 14.11 -7.50 -3.44
C GLY A 129 12.84 -7.48 -4.29
N LYS A 130 11.64 -7.23 -3.70
CA LYS A 130 10.38 -7.06 -4.45
C LYS A 130 10.53 -6.11 -5.65
N THR A 131 11.09 -4.92 -5.39
CA THR A 131 11.34 -3.88 -6.40
C THR A 131 12.22 -4.39 -7.52
N TYR A 132 13.34 -5.07 -7.19
CA TYR A 132 14.24 -5.68 -8.15
C TYR A 132 13.53 -6.73 -9.03
N CYS A 133 12.81 -7.68 -8.39
CA CYS A 133 12.09 -8.72 -9.12
C CYS A 133 11.09 -8.11 -10.13
N MET A 134 10.38 -7.04 -9.73
CA MET A 134 9.42 -6.39 -10.60
C MET A 134 10.09 -5.62 -11.73
N ILE A 135 11.18 -4.90 -11.49
CA ILE A 135 11.95 -4.21 -12.54
C ILE A 135 12.50 -5.23 -13.56
N ASN A 136 13.04 -6.36 -13.08
CA ASN A 136 13.52 -7.43 -13.96
C ASN A 136 12.36 -8.04 -14.78
N ALA A 137 11.20 -8.28 -14.16
CA ALA A 137 10.03 -8.77 -14.88
C ALA A 137 9.55 -7.78 -15.96
N ILE A 138 9.51 -6.46 -15.66
CA ILE A 138 9.17 -5.42 -16.65
C ILE A 138 10.16 -5.43 -17.82
N SER A 139 11.47 -5.60 -17.54
CA SER A 139 12.50 -5.65 -18.58
C SER A 139 12.35 -6.86 -19.51
N LYS A 140 11.90 -7.99 -18.98
CA LYS A 140 11.62 -9.20 -19.79
C LYS A 140 10.32 -9.08 -20.58
N LEU A 141 9.28 -8.51 -19.99
CA LEU A 141 7.97 -8.31 -20.63
C LEU A 141 7.99 -7.19 -21.69
N LYS A 142 8.92 -6.26 -21.57
CA LYS A 142 9.13 -5.13 -22.51
C LYS A 142 7.88 -4.33 -22.81
N ARG A 143 7.06 -4.06 -21.80
CA ARG A 143 5.87 -3.23 -21.90
C ARG A 143 6.02 -1.93 -21.13
N ARG A 144 5.52 -0.85 -21.72
CA ARG A 144 5.37 0.43 -21.02
C ARG A 144 4.63 0.22 -19.70
N SER A 145 5.14 0.77 -18.61
CA SER A 145 4.65 0.44 -17.27
C SER A 145 4.32 1.67 -16.44
N ILE A 146 3.35 1.53 -15.54
CA ILE A 146 3.05 2.51 -14.50
C ILE A 146 3.23 1.86 -13.12
N ILE A 147 4.02 2.51 -12.27
CA ILE A 147 4.23 2.12 -10.87
C ILE A 147 3.42 3.07 -10.01
N ILE A 148 2.54 2.53 -9.18
CA ILE A 148 1.65 3.31 -8.32
C ILE A 148 2.12 3.15 -6.87
N VAL A 149 2.42 4.27 -6.22
CA VAL A 149 3.02 4.35 -4.89
C VAL A 149 2.27 5.34 -4.00
N ASP A 150 2.47 5.25 -2.69
CA ASP A 150 1.78 6.12 -1.72
C ASP A 150 2.58 7.35 -1.30
N SER A 151 3.92 7.35 -1.47
CA SER A 151 4.76 8.46 -1.05
C SER A 151 5.73 8.92 -2.14
N LEU A 152 6.12 10.20 -2.09
CA LEU A 152 7.14 10.76 -2.99
C LEU A 152 8.51 10.10 -2.75
N SER A 153 8.83 9.75 -1.51
CA SER A 153 10.09 9.06 -1.20
C SER A 153 10.14 7.68 -1.85
N THR A 154 9.04 6.93 -1.82
CA THR A 154 8.94 5.65 -2.53
C THR A 154 9.02 5.84 -4.05
N ALA A 155 8.41 6.90 -4.58
CA ALA A 155 8.49 7.21 -6.00
C ALA A 155 9.93 7.48 -6.46
N GLU A 156 10.69 8.27 -5.69
CA GLU A 156 12.11 8.52 -5.96
C GLU A 156 12.96 7.25 -5.81
N GLN A 157 12.67 6.41 -4.82
CA GLN A 157 13.35 5.10 -4.68
C GLN A 157 13.13 4.22 -5.93
N TRP A 158 11.91 4.13 -6.45
CA TRP A 158 11.64 3.39 -7.69
C TRP A 158 12.39 3.97 -8.88
N LYS A 159 12.37 5.30 -9.05
CA LYS A 159 13.12 5.98 -10.10
C LYS A 159 14.61 5.63 -10.03
N ASN A 160 15.22 5.79 -8.86
CA ASN A 160 16.63 5.49 -8.64
C ASN A 160 16.95 4.02 -8.91
N LYS A 161 16.08 3.08 -8.51
CA LYS A 161 16.27 1.65 -8.77
C LYS A 161 16.13 1.29 -10.26
N PHE A 162 15.26 1.93 -11.02
CA PHE A 162 15.23 1.78 -12.46
C PHE A 162 16.54 2.26 -13.11
N LEU A 163 17.06 3.41 -12.71
CA LEU A 163 18.33 3.95 -13.21
C LEU A 163 19.53 3.08 -12.81
N GLU A 164 19.50 2.49 -11.62
CA GLU A 164 20.57 1.63 -11.10
C GLU A 164 20.59 0.25 -11.76
N TYR A 165 19.42 -0.36 -12.04
CA TYR A 165 19.33 -1.76 -12.45
C TYR A 165 19.19 -1.94 -13.97
N THR A 166 18.84 -0.88 -14.70
CA THR A 166 18.51 -0.98 -16.13
C THR A 166 19.24 0.06 -16.98
N ASN A 167 19.15 -0.12 -18.30
CA ASN A 167 19.69 0.82 -19.29
C ASN A 167 18.79 2.06 -19.52
N ILE A 168 17.75 2.28 -18.72
CA ILE A 168 16.81 3.39 -18.93
C ILE A 168 17.48 4.75 -18.70
N LYS A 169 17.12 5.72 -19.51
CA LYS A 169 17.55 7.12 -19.31
C LYS A 169 16.53 7.85 -18.45
N GLU A 170 16.99 8.75 -17.58
CA GLU A 170 16.13 9.51 -16.69
C GLU A 170 14.98 10.21 -17.41
N LYS A 171 15.23 10.80 -18.59
CA LYS A 171 14.22 11.44 -19.43
C LYS A 171 13.09 10.51 -19.91
N SER A 172 13.29 9.19 -19.83
CA SER A 172 12.27 8.19 -20.19
C SER A 172 11.42 7.75 -19.01
N ILE A 173 11.61 8.35 -17.82
CA ILE A 173 10.82 8.14 -16.62
C ILE A 173 10.00 9.39 -16.33
N CYS A 174 8.69 9.24 -16.21
CA CYS A 174 7.76 10.33 -15.86
C CYS A 174 7.26 10.18 -14.44
N MET A 175 7.54 11.17 -13.61
CA MET A 175 7.02 11.28 -12.24
C MET A 175 5.68 12.03 -12.25
N ILE A 176 4.61 11.41 -11.74
CA ILE A 176 3.27 11.97 -11.73
C ILE A 176 2.85 12.29 -10.28
N SER A 177 2.90 13.57 -9.95
CA SER A 177 2.49 14.09 -8.64
C SER A 177 1.52 15.26 -8.85
N GLY A 178 0.27 15.04 -8.42
CA GLY A 178 -0.81 16.03 -8.55
C GLY A 178 -1.46 16.08 -9.94
N TYR A 179 -2.59 16.79 -9.99
CA TYR A 179 -3.43 16.89 -11.19
C TYR A 179 -2.74 17.60 -12.37
N ASP A 180 -1.92 18.60 -12.09
CA ASP A 180 -1.26 19.41 -13.14
C ASP A 180 -0.28 18.59 -13.97
N SER A 181 0.40 17.60 -13.39
CA SER A 181 1.27 16.69 -14.14
C SER A 181 0.48 15.83 -15.13
N ILE A 182 -0.69 15.35 -14.74
CA ILE A 182 -1.60 14.61 -15.65
C ILE A 182 -2.15 15.54 -16.74
N LYS A 183 -2.58 16.74 -16.35
CA LYS A 183 -3.12 17.73 -17.30
C LYS A 183 -2.10 18.07 -18.41
N LYS A 184 -0.84 18.24 -18.06
CA LYS A 184 0.23 18.47 -19.06
C LYS A 184 0.32 17.33 -20.08
N ILE A 185 0.30 16.07 -19.60
CA ILE A 185 0.33 14.89 -20.48
C ILE A 185 -0.92 14.81 -21.38
N MET A 186 -2.08 15.15 -20.83
CA MET A 186 -3.35 15.09 -21.56
C MET A 186 -3.51 16.18 -22.62
N ILE A 187 -2.97 17.37 -22.39
CA ILE A 187 -3.04 18.51 -23.34
C ILE A 187 -2.04 18.32 -24.48
N ASP A 188 -0.89 17.69 -24.22
CA ASP A 188 0.10 17.45 -25.27
C ASP A 188 -0.51 16.55 -26.33
N LYS A 189 -0.53 17.03 -27.58
CA LYS A 189 -1.07 16.28 -28.73
C LYS A 189 -0.15 15.16 -29.18
N SER A 190 1.14 15.22 -28.83
CA SER A 190 2.12 14.18 -29.15
C SER A 190 1.87 12.91 -28.32
N GLU A 191 2.33 11.79 -28.81
CA GLU A 191 2.38 10.58 -28.00
C GLU A 191 3.49 10.71 -26.98
N PRO A 192 3.21 10.46 -25.67
CA PRO A 192 4.24 10.56 -24.66
C PRO A 192 5.40 9.58 -24.92
N GLU A 193 6.64 10.07 -24.83
CA GLU A 193 7.84 9.25 -25.09
C GLU A 193 8.34 8.45 -23.89
N TYR A 194 7.68 8.56 -22.73
CA TYR A 194 8.10 7.90 -21.51
C TYR A 194 7.90 6.38 -21.59
N SER A 195 8.86 5.62 -21.08
CA SER A 195 8.80 4.17 -20.95
C SER A 195 8.19 3.74 -19.60
N ILE A 196 8.51 4.47 -18.55
CA ILE A 196 8.07 4.22 -17.18
C ILE A 196 7.36 5.46 -16.63
N TYR A 197 6.19 5.24 -16.06
CA TYR A 197 5.47 6.23 -15.26
C TYR A 197 5.52 5.83 -13.80
N ILE A 198 5.70 6.79 -12.90
CA ILE A 198 5.61 6.57 -11.46
C ILE A 198 4.59 7.56 -10.92
N ALA A 199 3.48 7.06 -10.43
CA ALA A 199 2.32 7.88 -10.07
C ALA A 199 1.95 7.72 -8.58
N MET A 200 1.57 8.83 -7.98
CA MET A 200 1.01 8.81 -6.62
C MET A 200 -0.42 8.25 -6.65
N ASN A 201 -0.70 7.29 -5.78
CA ASN A 201 -2.04 6.71 -5.60
C ASN A 201 -3.11 7.79 -5.38
N GLN A 202 -2.83 8.79 -4.52
CA GLN A 202 -3.73 9.90 -4.25
C GLN A 202 -4.03 10.74 -5.51
N THR A 203 -3.06 10.88 -6.41
CA THR A 203 -3.25 11.61 -7.66
C THR A 203 -4.26 10.91 -8.57
N LEU A 204 -4.11 9.58 -8.76
CA LEU A 204 -5.03 8.80 -9.60
C LEU A 204 -6.44 8.73 -8.98
N THR A 205 -6.55 8.52 -7.68
CA THR A 205 -7.85 8.50 -7.01
C THR A 205 -8.56 9.86 -7.04
N SER A 206 -7.82 10.96 -7.07
CA SER A 206 -8.40 12.30 -7.23
C SER A 206 -9.06 12.50 -8.61
N LEU A 207 -8.55 11.87 -9.66
CA LEU A 207 -9.19 11.88 -10.98
C LEU A 207 -10.54 11.19 -10.95
N ILE A 208 -10.61 10.00 -10.31
CA ILE A 208 -11.85 9.24 -10.19
C ILE A 208 -12.90 10.04 -9.46
N LYS A 209 -12.54 10.73 -8.38
CA LYS A 209 -13.45 11.59 -7.61
C LYS A 209 -13.99 12.77 -8.44
N LYS A 210 -13.21 13.31 -9.38
CA LYS A 210 -13.65 14.38 -10.28
C LYS A 210 -14.52 13.82 -11.40
N ASN A 211 -14.03 12.84 -12.12
CA ASN A 211 -14.73 12.12 -13.17
C ASN A 211 -13.95 10.84 -13.51
N PRO A 212 -14.51 9.62 -13.33
CA PRO A 212 -13.85 8.37 -13.66
C PRO A 212 -13.34 8.27 -15.11
N LYS A 213 -14.05 8.89 -16.07
CA LYS A 213 -13.63 8.96 -17.47
C LYS A 213 -12.25 9.61 -17.66
N LEU A 214 -11.85 10.52 -16.76
CA LEU A 214 -10.53 11.16 -16.83
C LEU A 214 -9.40 10.14 -16.63
N LEU A 215 -9.58 9.20 -15.69
CA LEU A 215 -8.60 8.13 -15.46
C LEU A 215 -8.51 7.21 -16.67
N THR A 216 -9.63 6.76 -17.20
CA THR A 216 -9.68 5.92 -18.42
C THR A 216 -8.98 6.62 -19.58
N ASN A 217 -9.31 7.89 -19.85
CA ASN A 217 -8.68 8.66 -20.92
C ASN A 217 -7.17 8.84 -20.72
N PHE A 218 -6.75 9.04 -19.47
CA PHE A 218 -5.33 9.14 -19.14
C PHE A 218 -4.59 7.83 -19.45
N PHE A 219 -5.12 6.68 -19.03
CA PHE A 219 -4.51 5.39 -19.34
C PHE A 219 -4.49 5.09 -20.84
N THR A 220 -5.55 5.40 -21.57
CA THR A 220 -5.59 5.32 -23.05
C THR A 220 -4.50 6.17 -23.69
N LYS A 221 -4.29 7.39 -23.17
CA LYS A 221 -3.25 8.30 -23.69
C LYS A 221 -1.84 7.80 -23.46
N ILE A 222 -1.54 7.29 -22.27
CA ILE A 222 -0.19 6.83 -21.92
C ILE A 222 0.13 5.43 -22.42
N LYS A 223 -0.84 4.64 -22.85
CA LYS A 223 -0.70 3.29 -23.45
C LYS A 223 0.18 2.34 -22.62
N VAL A 224 -0.09 2.22 -21.34
CA VAL A 224 0.63 1.31 -20.44
C VAL A 224 0.06 -0.09 -20.54
N GLY A 225 0.94 -1.09 -20.67
CA GLY A 225 0.59 -2.50 -20.66
C GLY A 225 0.70 -3.13 -19.25
N ILE A 226 1.57 -2.57 -18.40
CA ILE A 226 1.81 -3.09 -17.06
C ILE A 226 1.48 -2.03 -16.02
N LYS A 227 0.69 -2.44 -15.01
CA LYS A 227 0.35 -1.65 -13.84
C LYS A 227 0.86 -2.35 -12.58
N VAL A 228 1.61 -1.63 -11.75
CA VAL A 228 2.22 -2.16 -10.52
C VAL A 228 1.78 -1.30 -9.33
N TYR A 229 1.30 -1.94 -8.29
CA TYR A 229 1.02 -1.30 -7.01
C TYR A 229 2.07 -1.71 -6.00
N ASP A 230 2.84 -0.76 -5.51
CA ASP A 230 3.77 -1.00 -4.40
C ASP A 230 3.08 -0.81 -3.06
N GLU A 231 3.50 -1.61 -2.06
CA GLU A 231 2.86 -1.71 -0.75
C GLU A 231 1.32 -1.78 -0.83
N ALA A 232 0.85 -2.66 -1.72
CA ALA A 232 -0.57 -2.79 -2.07
C ALA A 232 -1.50 -2.95 -0.86
N HIS A 233 -0.98 -3.46 0.27
CA HIS A 233 -1.75 -3.62 1.51
C HIS A 233 -2.20 -2.29 2.15
N VAL A 234 -1.64 -1.16 1.74
CA VAL A 234 -1.96 0.14 2.35
C VAL A 234 -3.31 0.66 1.90
N CYS A 235 -3.71 0.44 0.64
CA CYS A 235 -4.85 1.12 0.02
C CYS A 235 -5.72 0.22 -0.87
N TRP A 236 -6.26 -0.91 -0.36
CA TRP A 236 -7.09 -1.84 -1.14
C TRP A 236 -8.23 -1.16 -1.91
N ARG A 237 -8.93 -0.23 -1.25
CA ARG A 237 -10.06 0.49 -1.87
C ARG A 237 -9.62 1.36 -3.04
N ALA A 238 -8.49 2.03 -2.91
CA ALA A 238 -7.96 2.86 -3.98
C ALA A 238 -7.52 2.01 -5.17
N ILE A 239 -6.87 0.86 -4.91
CA ILE A 239 -6.48 -0.12 -5.90
C ILE A 239 -7.69 -0.60 -6.68
N PHE A 240 -8.74 -1.06 -5.99
CA PHE A 240 -9.97 -1.49 -6.63
C PHE A 240 -10.59 -0.40 -7.50
N ASN A 241 -10.68 0.83 -7.01
CA ASN A 241 -11.23 1.94 -7.77
C ASN A 241 -10.42 2.25 -9.03
N ILE A 242 -9.08 2.20 -8.97
CA ILE A 242 -8.24 2.41 -10.15
C ILE A 242 -8.42 1.25 -11.14
N ASP A 243 -8.44 0.01 -10.65
CA ASP A 243 -8.60 -1.19 -11.49
C ASP A 243 -9.96 -1.22 -12.19
N ALA A 244 -11.02 -0.71 -11.55
CA ALA A 244 -12.36 -0.65 -12.13
C ALA A 244 -12.44 0.20 -13.41
N TYR A 245 -11.59 1.22 -13.53
CA TYR A 245 -11.63 2.16 -14.66
C TYR A 245 -10.41 2.06 -15.58
N THR A 246 -9.60 1.00 -15.44
CA THR A 246 -8.43 0.73 -16.28
C THR A 246 -8.44 -0.72 -16.74
N ASN A 247 -7.87 -0.99 -17.93
CA ASN A 247 -7.87 -2.34 -18.50
C ASN A 247 -6.49 -2.68 -19.08
N THR A 248 -5.47 -2.74 -18.22
CA THR A 248 -4.08 -3.04 -18.61
C THR A 248 -3.87 -4.53 -18.92
N GLU A 249 -2.88 -4.85 -19.75
CA GLU A 249 -2.52 -6.22 -20.09
C GLU A 249 -2.20 -7.06 -18.84
N LYS A 250 -1.39 -6.50 -17.91
CA LYS A 250 -1.01 -7.14 -16.65
C LYS A 250 -1.08 -6.15 -15.48
N THR A 251 -1.47 -6.66 -14.31
CA THR A 251 -1.49 -5.89 -13.06
C THR A 251 -0.77 -6.69 -11.96
N TYR A 252 0.13 -6.03 -11.25
CA TYR A 252 0.93 -6.62 -10.19
C TYR A 252 0.72 -5.89 -8.86
N TYR A 253 0.60 -6.66 -7.78
CA TYR A 253 0.45 -6.17 -6.42
C TYR A 253 1.66 -6.62 -5.60
N LEU A 254 2.44 -5.68 -5.09
CA LEU A 254 3.64 -5.96 -4.30
C LEU A 254 3.36 -5.63 -2.84
N THR A 255 3.71 -6.53 -1.92
CA THR A 255 3.63 -6.28 -0.48
C THR A 255 4.56 -7.20 0.31
N ALA A 256 4.91 -6.80 1.51
CA ALA A 256 5.54 -7.68 2.50
C ALA A 256 4.49 -8.39 3.37
N THR A 257 3.35 -7.76 3.59
CA THR A 257 2.31 -8.18 4.53
C THR A 257 0.93 -8.05 3.89
N PRO A 258 0.36 -9.13 3.32
CA PRO A 258 -0.93 -9.06 2.64
C PRO A 258 -2.13 -8.88 3.58
N GLY A 259 -1.97 -9.17 4.87
CA GLY A 259 -3.02 -9.04 5.88
C GLY A 259 -3.00 -7.69 6.60
N ARG A 260 -4.16 -7.27 7.09
CA ARG A 260 -4.36 -6.13 7.97
C ARG A 260 -4.94 -6.57 9.31
N SER A 261 -4.68 -5.82 10.37
CA SER A 261 -5.28 -6.03 11.69
C SER A 261 -6.77 -5.65 11.72
N ASP A 262 -7.21 -4.75 10.84
CA ASP A 262 -8.62 -4.37 10.71
C ASP A 262 -9.42 -5.46 10.00
N ILE A 263 -10.51 -5.90 10.63
CA ILE A 263 -11.35 -7.00 10.13
C ILE A 263 -12.07 -6.62 8.83
N ALA A 264 -12.52 -5.38 8.70
CA ALA A 264 -13.24 -4.91 7.52
C ALA A 264 -12.29 -4.77 6.32
N GLU A 265 -11.08 -4.27 6.53
CA GLU A 265 -10.04 -4.22 5.49
C GLU A 265 -9.60 -5.62 5.06
N ASN A 266 -9.49 -6.58 5.99
CA ASN A 266 -9.20 -7.97 5.62
C ASN A 266 -10.32 -8.62 4.81
N ARG A 267 -11.59 -8.32 5.11
CA ARG A 267 -12.72 -8.77 4.28
C ARG A 267 -12.65 -8.15 2.89
N LEU A 268 -12.35 -6.86 2.80
CA LEU A 268 -12.17 -6.19 1.51
C LEU A 268 -11.03 -6.84 0.71
N TYR A 269 -9.90 -7.12 1.34
CA TYR A 269 -8.79 -7.86 0.73
C TYR A 269 -9.24 -9.22 0.19
N CYS A 270 -9.95 -10.01 1.00
CA CYS A 270 -10.44 -11.31 0.56
C CYS A 270 -11.36 -11.18 -0.67
N TYR A 271 -12.29 -10.23 -0.67
CA TYR A 271 -13.18 -10.03 -1.82
C TYR A 271 -12.44 -9.55 -3.08
N CYS A 272 -11.44 -8.69 -2.93
CA CYS A 272 -10.74 -8.13 -4.09
C CYS A 272 -9.72 -9.09 -4.71
N PHE A 273 -9.13 -9.98 -3.92
CA PHE A 273 -7.94 -10.74 -4.33
C PHE A 273 -8.03 -12.26 -4.13
N GLU A 274 -9.23 -12.81 -3.82
CA GLU A 274 -9.41 -14.23 -3.51
C GLU A 274 -8.86 -15.16 -4.59
N THR A 275 -9.05 -14.82 -5.86
CA THR A 275 -8.63 -15.66 -7.00
C THR A 275 -7.31 -15.21 -7.63
N VAL A 276 -6.67 -14.16 -7.11
CA VAL A 276 -5.39 -13.67 -7.63
C VAL A 276 -4.25 -14.58 -7.19
N PRO A 277 -3.47 -15.16 -8.11
CA PRO A 277 -2.31 -15.97 -7.75
C PRO A 277 -1.30 -15.18 -6.96
N MET A 278 -0.75 -15.82 -5.93
CA MET A 278 0.22 -15.20 -5.03
C MET A 278 1.49 -16.05 -4.94
N TYR A 279 2.64 -15.41 -5.09
CA TYR A 279 3.95 -15.98 -4.80
C TYR A 279 4.48 -15.46 -3.47
N GLY A 280 5.11 -16.34 -2.70
CA GLY A 280 5.79 -16.00 -1.45
C GLY A 280 4.91 -15.99 -0.20
N ARG A 281 3.61 -16.35 -0.32
CA ARG A 281 2.74 -16.60 0.83
C ARG A 281 3.12 -17.93 1.46
N THR A 282 4.16 -17.97 2.25
CA THR A 282 4.42 -19.07 3.17
C THR A 282 3.79 -18.75 4.51
N LEU A 283 3.03 -19.68 5.04
CA LEU A 283 2.45 -19.64 6.40
C LEU A 283 3.51 -19.45 7.50
N ASP A 284 4.79 -19.68 7.19
CA ASP A 284 5.95 -19.44 8.04
C ASP A 284 6.20 -17.96 8.42
N PHE A 285 5.48 -17.05 7.81
CA PHE A 285 5.54 -15.64 8.22
C PHE A 285 5.07 -15.40 9.66
N SER A 286 4.21 -16.29 10.17
CA SER A 286 3.57 -16.06 11.45
C SER A 286 4.45 -16.44 12.65
N TYR A 287 5.29 -17.47 12.55
CA TYR A 287 5.89 -18.03 13.76
C TYR A 287 7.15 -17.29 14.23
N LYS A 288 8.06 -16.99 13.32
CA LYS A 288 9.33 -16.33 13.70
C LYS A 288 9.17 -14.82 13.96
N TYR A 289 8.29 -14.19 13.21
CA TYR A 289 7.99 -12.76 13.37
C TYR A 289 7.04 -12.50 14.55
N GLN A 290 6.10 -13.40 14.82
CA GLN A 290 5.27 -13.34 16.01
C GLN A 290 6.09 -13.58 17.28
N SER A 291 7.07 -14.47 17.28
CA SER A 291 7.90 -14.68 18.47
C SER A 291 8.83 -13.50 18.74
N GLU A 292 9.42 -12.87 17.73
CA GLU A 292 10.25 -11.67 17.91
C GLU A 292 9.40 -10.43 18.25
N MET A 293 8.23 -10.26 17.64
CA MET A 293 7.29 -9.20 17.99
C MET A 293 6.61 -9.43 19.33
N VAL A 294 6.32 -10.68 19.72
CA VAL A 294 5.78 -11.01 21.03
C VAL A 294 6.82 -10.74 22.12
N SER A 295 8.09 -11.05 21.88
CA SER A 295 9.15 -10.76 22.83
C SER A 295 9.37 -9.24 23.02
N LEU A 296 9.37 -8.45 21.94
CA LEU A 296 9.41 -6.99 21.99
C LEU A 296 8.14 -6.40 22.63
N LYS A 297 6.99 -6.96 22.33
CA LYS A 297 5.71 -6.54 22.88
C LYS A 297 5.61 -6.90 24.37
N GLU A 298 6.10 -8.05 24.78
CA GLU A 298 6.21 -8.46 26.18
C GLU A 298 7.21 -7.59 26.95
N ALA A 299 8.38 -7.30 26.40
CA ALA A 299 9.35 -6.39 27.00
C ALA A 299 8.78 -4.97 27.15
N TYR A 300 8.07 -4.46 26.15
CA TYR A 300 7.37 -3.18 26.20
C TYR A 300 6.27 -3.18 27.27
N HIS A 301 5.44 -4.21 27.32
CA HIS A 301 4.38 -4.33 28.30
C HIS A 301 4.95 -4.46 29.73
N VAL A 302 5.98 -5.25 29.92
CA VAL A 302 6.62 -5.42 31.24
C VAL A 302 7.18 -4.08 31.73
N ALA A 303 7.93 -3.33 30.93
CA ALA A 303 8.47 -2.04 31.32
C ALA A 303 7.37 -1.03 31.65
N TYR A 304 6.33 -0.97 30.83
CA TYR A 304 5.18 -0.08 31.02
C TYR A 304 4.39 -0.44 32.30
N TYR A 305 4.06 -1.72 32.48
CA TYR A 305 3.30 -2.17 33.65
C TYR A 305 4.05 -2.01 34.96
N VAL A 306 5.32 -2.30 35.03
CA VAL A 306 6.13 -2.11 36.22
C VAL A 306 6.11 -0.66 36.68
N LYS A 307 6.27 0.30 35.74
CA LYS A 307 6.19 1.74 36.07
C LYS A 307 4.79 2.17 36.51
N TYR A 308 3.79 1.69 35.81
CA TYR A 308 2.40 2.04 36.07
C TYR A 308 1.89 1.48 37.37
N ASN A 309 2.20 0.23 37.71
CA ASN A 309 1.84 -0.42 38.96
C ASN A 309 2.45 0.24 40.21
N SER A 310 3.47 1.04 40.02
CA SER A 310 4.05 1.81 41.16
C SER A 310 3.26 3.06 41.53
N LYS A 311 2.17 3.40 40.80
CA LYS A 311 1.29 4.57 41.09
C LYS A 311 -0.16 4.12 41.28
N PRO A 312 -0.78 4.37 42.45
CA PRO A 312 -2.10 3.82 42.80
C PRO A 312 -3.32 4.45 42.10
N ASN A 313 -3.16 5.49 41.27
CA ASN A 313 -4.29 6.26 40.68
C ASN A 313 -4.51 6.12 39.20
N TYR A 314 -4.15 5.01 38.58
CA TYR A 314 -4.21 4.89 37.10
C TYR A 314 -5.46 4.21 36.55
N ASN A 315 -6.48 4.01 37.35
CA ASN A 315 -7.79 3.53 36.89
C ASN A 315 -8.61 4.59 36.11
N GLN A 316 -8.04 5.75 35.81
CA GLN A 316 -8.66 6.70 34.90
C GLN A 316 -8.57 6.15 33.46
N GLN A 317 -9.65 5.54 33.00
CA GLN A 317 -9.82 5.29 31.56
C GLN A 317 -9.97 6.64 30.85
N ILE A 318 -8.93 7.00 30.11
CA ILE A 318 -8.95 8.21 29.29
C ILE A 318 -9.60 7.84 27.97
N GLU A 319 -10.77 8.40 27.71
CA GLU A 319 -11.45 8.23 26.44
C GLU A 319 -10.85 9.15 25.38
N ILE A 320 -9.89 8.63 24.61
CA ILE A 320 -9.30 9.30 23.45
C ILE A 320 -9.99 8.80 22.19
N LYS A 321 -11.19 9.31 21.96
CA LYS A 321 -12.02 8.94 20.82
C LYS A 321 -12.36 10.15 19.97
N ASN A 322 -12.37 9.97 18.66
CA ASN A 322 -12.94 10.94 17.75
C ASN A 322 -14.44 11.06 18.03
N LYS A 323 -14.93 12.27 18.27
CA LYS A 323 -16.33 12.52 18.64
C LYS A 323 -17.34 12.05 17.57
N ARG A 324 -16.94 12.00 16.28
CA ARG A 324 -17.81 11.60 15.17
C ARG A 324 -17.72 10.10 14.88
N SER A 325 -16.50 9.55 14.79
CA SER A 325 -16.30 8.14 14.41
C SER A 325 -16.32 7.18 15.59
N GLN A 326 -16.25 7.68 16.83
CA GLN A 326 -16.08 6.88 18.05
C GLN A 326 -14.85 5.95 18.02
N GLN A 327 -13.93 6.18 17.08
CA GLN A 327 -12.68 5.45 16.97
C GLN A 327 -11.58 6.17 17.75
N PHE A 328 -10.53 5.42 18.10
CA PHE A 328 -9.33 5.99 18.71
C PHE A 328 -8.76 7.11 17.82
N ASP A 329 -8.51 8.27 18.41
CA ASP A 329 -7.97 9.43 17.73
C ASP A 329 -6.50 9.63 18.08
N LEU A 330 -5.63 9.27 17.16
CA LEU A 330 -4.19 9.39 17.31
C LEU A 330 -3.70 10.83 17.48
N ASN A 331 -4.38 11.81 16.87
CA ASN A 331 -4.03 13.22 17.04
C ASN A 331 -4.38 13.70 18.45
N ALA A 332 -5.58 13.36 18.93
CA ALA A 332 -6.01 13.66 20.29
C ALA A 332 -5.11 12.95 21.32
N TYR A 333 -4.65 11.73 21.03
CA TYR A 333 -3.70 11.02 21.86
C TYR A 333 -2.33 11.73 21.94
N SER A 334 -1.81 12.21 20.81
CA SER A 334 -0.57 12.99 20.79
C SER A 334 -0.68 14.28 21.59
N ASP A 335 -1.83 14.96 21.51
CA ASP A 335 -2.10 16.16 22.33
C ASP A 335 -2.20 15.82 23.82
N TYR A 336 -2.82 14.70 24.15
CA TYR A 336 -2.89 14.22 25.54
C TYR A 336 -1.49 13.90 26.09
N ILE A 337 -0.64 13.21 25.33
CA ILE A 337 0.76 12.95 25.71
C ILE A 337 1.44 14.28 26.03
N LYS A 338 1.40 15.22 25.07
CA LYS A 338 2.08 16.50 25.21
C LYS A 338 1.63 17.30 26.43
N ASN A 339 0.33 17.36 26.68
CA ASN A 339 -0.24 18.30 27.64
C ASN A 339 -0.44 17.70 29.04
N SER A 340 -0.53 16.37 29.16
CA SER A 340 -1.00 15.75 30.41
C SER A 340 -0.17 14.55 30.88
N SER A 341 0.67 13.96 30.03
CA SER A 341 1.42 12.76 30.42
C SER A 341 2.83 12.67 29.78
N TYR A 342 3.40 13.81 29.44
CA TYR A 342 4.69 13.85 28.75
C TYR A 342 5.82 13.22 29.57
N ASP A 343 5.90 13.51 30.89
CA ASP A 343 6.97 12.95 31.74
C ASP A 343 6.94 11.43 31.78
N LEU A 344 5.74 10.82 31.83
CA LEU A 344 5.60 9.38 31.77
C LEU A 344 5.99 8.83 30.40
N PHE A 345 5.58 9.51 29.35
CA PHE A 345 5.95 9.16 27.98
C PHE A 345 7.46 9.22 27.77
N LEU A 346 8.09 10.32 28.16
CA LEU A 346 9.55 10.50 28.08
C LEU A 346 10.28 9.40 28.86
N PHE A 347 9.84 9.12 30.10
CA PHE A 347 10.41 8.04 30.90
C PHE A 347 10.37 6.69 30.18
N VAL A 348 9.24 6.34 29.56
CA VAL A 348 9.08 5.07 28.81
C VAL A 348 10.03 5.05 27.62
N ILE A 349 10.11 6.13 26.85
CA ILE A 349 11.01 6.25 25.69
C ILE A 349 12.48 6.10 26.13
N LEU A 350 12.91 6.78 27.19
CA LEU A 350 14.28 6.66 27.70
C LEU A 350 14.61 5.22 28.09
N LYS A 351 13.70 4.54 28.79
CA LYS A 351 13.90 3.13 29.16
C LYS A 351 13.99 2.20 27.95
N LEU A 352 13.19 2.42 26.92
CA LEU A 352 13.26 1.64 25.69
C LEU A 352 14.57 1.89 24.94
N ILE A 353 15.04 3.14 24.88
CA ILE A 353 16.34 3.49 24.27
C ILE A 353 17.47 2.80 25.06
N ASP A 354 17.49 2.91 26.41
CA ASP A 354 18.48 2.26 27.26
C ASP A 354 18.59 0.76 27.02
N VAL A 355 17.43 0.08 26.89
CA VAL A 355 17.38 -1.36 26.57
C VAL A 355 17.99 -1.63 25.20
N CYS A 356 17.64 -0.84 24.19
CA CYS A 356 18.18 -1.00 22.83
C CYS A 356 19.69 -0.74 22.78
N LEU A 357 20.19 0.24 23.53
CA LEU A 357 21.61 0.60 23.58
C LEU A 357 22.45 -0.36 24.43
N SER A 358 21.83 -1.08 25.37
CA SER A 358 22.51 -2.06 26.22
C SER A 358 22.97 -3.33 25.50
N VAL A 359 22.46 -3.59 24.29
CA VAL A 359 22.85 -4.74 23.47
C VAL A 359 24.25 -4.50 22.92
N LYS A 360 25.23 -5.27 23.39
CA LYS A 360 26.63 -5.16 22.93
C LYS A 360 26.76 -5.48 21.43
N ASN A 361 27.56 -4.68 20.74
CA ASN A 361 27.84 -4.80 19.29
C ASN A 361 26.62 -4.68 18.39
N ASP A 362 25.61 -3.96 18.82
CA ASP A 362 24.41 -3.68 18.02
C ASP A 362 24.49 -2.27 17.41
N ASP A 363 24.75 -2.20 16.09
CA ASP A 363 24.82 -0.95 15.33
C ASP A 363 23.47 -0.58 14.69
N ARG A 364 22.38 -1.31 15.01
CA ARG A 364 21.06 -1.03 14.46
C ARG A 364 20.53 0.32 14.90
N LYS A 365 19.96 1.07 13.99
CA LYS A 365 19.32 2.37 14.27
C LYS A 365 18.06 2.19 15.11
N ILE A 366 17.83 3.13 16.02
CA ILE A 366 16.60 3.21 16.81
C ILE A 366 15.70 4.23 16.12
N VAL A 367 14.53 3.80 15.65
CA VAL A 367 13.56 4.70 15.00
C VAL A 367 12.32 4.83 15.88
N ILE A 368 11.99 6.07 16.26
CA ILE A 368 10.82 6.41 17.06
C ILE A 368 9.83 7.13 16.15
N ILE A 369 8.68 6.50 15.91
CA ILE A 369 7.66 7.03 15.01
C ILE A 369 6.58 7.72 15.83
N LEU A 370 6.36 9.00 15.56
CA LEU A 370 5.36 9.85 16.20
C LEU A 370 4.42 10.44 15.15
N ILE A 371 3.29 10.99 15.58
CA ILE A 371 2.26 11.50 14.65
C ILE A 371 2.44 12.98 14.38
N LYS A 372 2.80 13.75 15.42
CA LYS A 372 2.87 15.20 15.36
C LYS A 372 4.30 15.72 15.41
N ASN A 373 4.59 16.69 14.54
CA ASN A 373 5.89 17.33 14.46
C ASN A 373 6.28 18.11 15.73
N ASP A 374 5.31 18.69 16.43
CA ASP A 374 5.57 19.43 17.68
C ASP A 374 6.01 18.49 18.82
N LEU A 375 5.45 17.28 18.89
CA LEU A 375 5.90 16.27 19.84
C LEU A 375 7.31 15.75 19.49
N ILE A 376 7.62 15.64 18.19
CA ILE A 376 8.99 15.31 17.72
C ILE A 376 9.98 16.37 18.18
N GLN A 377 9.63 17.65 18.08
CA GLN A 377 10.52 18.73 18.46
C GLN A 377 10.85 18.71 19.95
N ILE A 378 9.83 18.57 20.80
CA ILE A 378 10.01 18.49 22.25
C ILE A 378 10.87 17.27 22.62
N LEU A 379 10.53 16.12 22.08
CA LEU A 379 11.28 14.88 22.36
C LEU A 379 12.71 14.93 21.85
N PHE A 380 12.97 15.62 20.72
CA PHE A 380 14.31 15.83 20.19
C PHE A 380 15.18 16.63 21.15
N GLU A 381 14.66 17.69 21.74
CA GLU A 381 15.36 18.54 22.70
C GLU A 381 15.75 17.74 23.96
N ASP A 382 14.79 16.99 24.53
CA ASP A 382 15.04 16.18 25.72
C ASP A 382 16.01 15.01 25.45
N LEU A 383 15.84 14.29 24.35
CA LEU A 383 16.74 13.19 24.02
C LEU A 383 18.16 13.68 23.70
N SER A 384 18.31 14.85 23.10
CA SER A 384 19.64 15.45 22.85
C SER A 384 20.36 15.82 24.15
N GLN A 385 19.63 16.15 25.20
CA GLN A 385 20.20 16.39 26.52
C GLN A 385 20.51 15.07 27.27
N CYS A 386 19.63 14.06 27.13
CA CYS A 386 19.79 12.78 27.83
C CYS A 386 20.87 11.88 27.19
N TYR A 387 21.11 12.01 25.89
CA TYR A 387 22.05 11.19 25.12
C TYR A 387 23.00 12.06 24.29
N PRO A 388 23.83 12.90 24.91
CA PRO A 388 24.72 13.82 24.18
C PRO A 388 25.79 13.10 23.34
N GLU A 389 26.13 11.85 23.70
CA GLU A 389 27.09 11.02 22.96
C GLU A 389 26.50 10.44 21.67
N TYR A 390 25.16 10.40 21.53
CA TYR A 390 24.49 9.92 20.34
C TYR A 390 23.96 11.10 19.51
N GLN A 391 24.21 11.04 18.22
CA GLN A 391 23.56 11.99 17.31
C GLN A 391 22.11 11.58 17.09
N ILE A 392 21.19 12.49 17.39
CA ILE A 392 19.76 12.30 17.20
C ILE A 392 19.31 12.96 15.92
N GLY A 393 18.60 12.23 15.08
CA GLY A 393 18.08 12.69 13.80
C GLY A 393 16.58 12.96 13.83
N ARG A 394 16.13 13.88 12.96
CA ARG A 394 14.70 14.16 12.75
C ARG A 394 14.36 13.93 11.29
N PHE A 395 13.62 12.85 11.02
CA PHE A 395 13.12 12.55 9.69
C PHE A 395 11.63 12.87 9.63
N CYS A 396 11.29 14.13 9.46
CA CYS A 396 9.91 14.63 9.51
C CYS A 396 9.74 15.90 8.64
N GLY A 397 8.52 16.45 8.62
CA GLY A 397 8.20 17.64 7.82
C GLY A 397 8.89 18.95 8.25
N LEU A 398 9.58 18.97 9.40
CA LEU A 398 10.33 20.12 9.89
C LEU A 398 11.72 20.27 9.24
N ILE A 399 12.22 19.22 8.58
CA ILE A 399 13.57 19.18 8.01
C ILE A 399 13.48 19.28 6.49
N ASP A 400 14.36 20.12 5.92
CA ASP A 400 14.46 20.27 4.47
C ASP A 400 14.82 18.97 3.76
N LYS A 401 14.23 18.75 2.57
CA LYS A 401 14.40 17.51 1.82
C LYS A 401 15.87 17.15 1.57
N LYS A 402 16.73 18.13 1.37
CA LYS A 402 18.17 17.94 1.13
C LYS A 402 18.95 17.49 2.38
N GLU A 403 18.42 17.76 3.56
CA GLU A 403 19.06 17.41 4.84
C GLU A 403 18.54 16.09 5.40
N LYS A 404 17.36 15.63 4.96
CA LYS A 404 16.74 14.39 5.45
C LYS A 404 17.66 13.18 5.35
N ASP A 405 18.40 13.04 4.27
CA ASP A 405 19.31 11.90 4.06
C ASP A 405 20.41 11.87 5.13
N LYS A 406 20.93 13.03 5.54
CA LYS A 406 21.93 13.16 6.63
C LYS A 406 21.33 12.79 7.99
N GLU A 407 20.07 13.08 8.20
CA GLU A 407 19.37 12.73 9.44
C GLU A 407 19.16 11.20 9.57
N LEU A 408 19.07 10.48 8.46
CA LEU A 408 18.98 9.03 8.45
C LEU A 408 20.27 8.30 8.86
N ASP A 409 21.42 8.98 8.82
CA ASP A 409 22.70 8.36 9.23
C ASP A 409 22.90 8.29 10.73
N LYS A 410 22.06 8.96 11.49
CA LYS A 410 22.16 9.05 12.94
C LYS A 410 21.65 7.78 13.65
N ARG A 411 22.12 7.55 14.89
CA ARG A 411 21.80 6.33 15.66
C ARG A 411 20.35 6.27 16.13
N ILE A 412 19.82 7.40 16.60
CA ILE A 412 18.43 7.56 17.08
C ILE A 412 17.72 8.52 16.14
N ILE A 413 16.60 8.11 15.57
CA ILE A 413 15.88 8.87 14.55
C ILE A 413 14.42 9.06 15.01
N LEU A 414 13.98 10.31 15.07
CA LEU A 414 12.59 10.67 15.29
C LEU A 414 11.90 10.91 13.94
N SER A 415 10.81 10.22 13.67
CA SER A 415 10.14 10.26 12.38
C SER A 415 8.63 10.42 12.53
N THR A 416 7.97 10.91 11.49
CA THR A 416 6.52 10.80 11.36
C THR A 416 6.15 9.59 10.48
N GLU A 417 4.95 9.05 10.66
CA GLU A 417 4.43 7.93 9.86
C GLU A 417 4.43 8.22 8.35
N LYS A 418 4.38 9.50 7.97
CA LYS A 418 4.29 9.97 6.57
C LYS A 418 5.58 10.58 6.03
N SER A 419 6.69 10.41 6.72
CA SER A 419 7.97 11.02 6.35
C SER A 419 8.72 10.22 5.30
#